data_f91001a235081786bb0da98ad93bfe0f
#
_entry.id   f91001a235081786bb0da98ad93bfe0f
#
_cell.length_a   1.000
_cell.length_b   1.000
_cell.length_c   1.000
_cell.angle_alpha   90.00
_cell.angle_beta   90.00
_cell.angle_gamma   90.00
#
_symmetry.space_group_name_H-M   'P 1'
#
loop_
_entity.id
_entity.type
_entity.pdbx_description
1 polymer ?
#
loop_
_entity_poly.entity_id
_entity_poly.type
_entity_poly.pdbx_seq_one_letter_code
_entity_poly.pdbx_strand_id
1 'polypeptide(L)'
;MSAIGFDNDKYLHMQSEHIRERIAQFGGKLYLEFGGKLFDDYHASRVLPGFEPDSKLKMLLQLKDRVEIVITINTSDIEKNKLRSDLGITYDLDVIRLIDCFRSIGLYVGSVVMTRFNGQASAIAFQKRLETLGVKVYRHYNIEGYPSDITKIVSDEGYGKNDYIETSKELVVVTAPGPGSGKMATCLSQLYHEHKKGVQSGYAKFETFPIWNLPLTHPVNLAYEAATADLNDVNMIDPFHLEAYEQTTVNYNRDVEIFPVVKAMLEKILGTCPYKSPTDMGVNMAGNCIIDDDITKNASKQEILRRYYTALCDQRKGIIDNEVVLKLELLMKKAGITPNDRSVIGPALQKAAISGAPAAAIELPDGQIVTGKTSDLLGASSALLFNALKTLARMDDDVQLISRGILEPIQHLKTDHLGNRNPRLHTDEALIALSICATTDENAELAMEQLSKLRGCEVHSSVILSAVDEKVFRRLGVNLTCEPVYQSKNHSK
;
A
#
# COMPACT_ATOMS: atom_id res chain seq x y z
N MET A 1 18.67 4.30 16.13
CA MET A 1 18.34 4.43 14.69
C MET A 1 17.91 3.06 14.21
N SER A 2 16.79 2.94 13.53
CA SER A 2 16.40 1.66 12.91
C SER A 2 17.48 1.23 11.92
N ALA A 3 17.80 -0.05 11.90
CA ALA A 3 18.78 -0.61 10.96
C ALA A 3 18.29 -0.37 9.52
N ILE A 4 19.21 0.05 8.63
CA ILE A 4 18.92 0.39 7.24
C ILE A 4 19.42 -0.76 6.36
N GLY A 5 18.54 -1.36 5.58
CA GLY A 5 18.87 -2.44 4.63
C GLY A 5 18.76 -2.03 3.17
N PHE A 6 18.28 -0.81 2.89
CA PHE A 6 18.03 -0.31 1.54
C PHE A 6 18.55 1.12 1.36
N ASP A 7 19.27 1.36 0.27
CA ASP A 7 19.77 2.68 -0.11
C ASP A 7 18.77 3.40 -1.01
N ASN A 8 17.99 4.29 -0.40
CA ASN A 8 16.95 5.04 -1.08
C ASN A 8 17.50 6.05 -2.11
N ASP A 9 18.61 6.72 -1.81
CA ASP A 9 19.20 7.72 -2.72
C ASP A 9 19.74 7.05 -3.98
N LYS A 10 20.41 5.91 -3.82
CA LYS A 10 20.85 5.08 -4.93
C LYS A 10 19.67 4.61 -5.78
N TYR A 11 18.57 4.20 -5.15
CA TYR A 11 17.34 3.79 -5.85
C TYR A 11 16.77 4.93 -6.68
N LEU A 12 16.60 6.12 -6.11
CA LEU A 12 16.11 7.30 -6.83
C LEU A 12 16.95 7.61 -8.06
N HIS A 13 18.27 7.55 -7.91
CA HIS A 13 19.20 7.82 -9.01
C HIS A 13 19.11 6.77 -10.11
N MET A 14 19.29 5.49 -9.77
CA MET A 14 19.28 4.39 -10.75
C MET A 14 17.95 4.27 -11.49
N GLN A 15 16.84 4.40 -10.75
CA GLN A 15 15.51 4.30 -11.33
C GLN A 15 15.23 5.47 -12.31
N SER A 16 15.62 6.69 -11.94
CA SER A 16 15.49 7.87 -12.80
C SER A 16 16.35 7.76 -14.06
N GLU A 17 17.58 7.24 -13.94
CA GLU A 17 18.45 7.03 -15.11
C GLU A 17 17.87 5.99 -16.06
N HIS A 18 17.41 4.87 -15.52
CA HIS A 18 16.83 3.82 -16.36
C HIS A 18 15.54 4.28 -17.09
N ILE A 19 14.75 5.18 -16.48
CA ILE A 19 13.62 5.83 -17.17
C ILE A 19 14.13 6.73 -18.31
N ARG A 20 15.21 7.51 -18.11
CA ARG A 20 15.80 8.36 -19.16
C ARG A 20 16.33 7.53 -20.35
N GLU A 21 16.98 6.40 -20.05
CA GLU A 21 17.42 5.45 -21.09
C GLU A 21 16.25 4.91 -21.90
N ARG A 22 15.13 4.56 -21.26
CA ARG A 22 13.91 4.11 -21.93
C ARG A 22 13.30 5.23 -22.80
N ILE A 23 13.27 6.47 -22.35
CA ILE A 23 12.80 7.61 -23.17
C ILE A 23 13.68 7.73 -24.42
N ALA A 24 15.00 7.68 -24.27
CA ALA A 24 15.94 7.78 -25.39
C ALA A 24 15.80 6.60 -26.36
N GLN A 25 15.62 5.37 -25.87
CA GLN A 25 15.40 4.17 -26.67
C GLN A 25 14.20 4.30 -27.62
N PHE A 26 13.16 5.04 -27.24
CA PHE A 26 11.94 5.20 -28.00
C PHE A 26 11.81 6.55 -28.71
N GLY A 27 12.93 7.19 -29.04
CA GLY A 27 12.92 8.41 -29.81
C GLY A 27 12.42 9.65 -29.08
N GLY A 28 12.45 9.63 -27.74
CA GLY A 28 12.15 10.79 -26.89
C GLY A 28 10.74 10.83 -26.28
N LYS A 29 9.92 9.76 -26.42
CA LYS A 29 8.59 9.70 -25.78
C LYS A 29 8.30 8.33 -25.20
N LEU A 30 7.90 8.31 -23.93
CA LEU A 30 7.61 7.08 -23.16
C LEU A 30 6.27 7.17 -22.44
N TYR A 31 5.40 6.20 -22.66
CA TYR A 31 4.22 5.93 -21.86
C TYR A 31 4.60 4.92 -20.78
N LEU A 32 4.68 5.39 -19.54
CA LEU A 32 5.09 4.59 -18.40
C LEU A 32 3.87 4.19 -17.56
N GLU A 33 3.46 2.93 -17.66
CA GLU A 33 2.45 2.38 -16.77
C GLU A 33 3.00 2.29 -15.35
N PHE A 34 2.36 2.97 -14.42
CA PHE A 34 2.82 2.99 -13.03
C PHE A 34 2.09 1.93 -12.21
N GLY A 35 2.82 0.90 -11.83
CA GLY A 35 2.36 -0.15 -10.93
C GLY A 35 2.42 0.27 -9.47
N GLY A 36 1.48 -0.22 -8.65
CA GLY A 36 1.45 0.04 -7.22
C GLY A 36 1.07 1.48 -6.83
N LYS A 37 1.30 1.81 -5.55
CA LYS A 37 0.97 3.12 -4.99
C LYS A 37 2.07 4.13 -5.27
N LEU A 38 1.70 5.31 -5.76
CA LEU A 38 2.60 6.45 -5.92
C LEU A 38 2.81 7.22 -4.61
N PHE A 39 1.77 7.29 -3.79
CA PHE A 39 1.77 7.89 -2.48
C PHE A 39 1.66 6.81 -1.41
N ASP A 40 2.32 7.01 -0.29
CA ASP A 40 2.16 6.20 0.92
C ASP A 40 2.45 4.70 0.67
N ASP A 41 3.58 4.39 -0.01
CA ASP A 41 4.00 3.01 -0.24
C ASP A 41 4.59 2.39 1.04
N TYR A 42 3.72 2.24 2.04
CA TYR A 42 4.11 1.68 3.34
C TYR A 42 4.49 0.20 3.26
N HIS A 43 4.05 -0.53 2.22
CA HIS A 43 4.51 -1.91 2.06
C HIS A 43 6.00 -1.94 1.73
N ALA A 44 6.43 -1.15 0.74
CA ALA A 44 7.84 -1.07 0.37
C ALA A 44 8.72 -0.64 1.55
N SER A 45 8.33 0.38 2.29
CA SER A 45 9.09 0.86 3.46
C SER A 45 9.16 -0.15 4.61
N ARG A 46 8.18 -1.06 4.74
CA ARG A 46 8.19 -2.10 5.77
C ARG A 46 9.05 -3.31 5.40
N VAL A 47 9.17 -3.64 4.10
CA VAL A 47 9.97 -4.79 3.65
C VAL A 47 11.40 -4.42 3.24
N LEU A 48 11.62 -3.15 2.93
CA LEU A 48 12.92 -2.56 2.56
C LEU A 48 13.26 -1.41 3.53
N PRO A 49 13.72 -1.68 4.76
CA PRO A 49 14.09 -0.63 5.72
C PRO A 49 15.13 0.34 5.12
N GLY A 50 14.77 1.61 5.05
CA GLY A 50 15.49 2.65 4.32
C GLY A 50 14.73 3.18 3.11
N PHE A 51 13.82 2.41 2.52
CA PHE A 51 12.92 2.88 1.47
C PHE A 51 11.91 3.88 2.05
N GLU A 52 11.83 5.07 1.48
CA GLU A 52 10.90 6.10 1.92
C GLU A 52 9.54 5.92 1.23
N PRO A 53 8.40 6.08 1.95
CA PRO A 53 7.07 5.87 1.38
C PRO A 53 6.73 6.76 0.18
N ASP A 54 7.41 7.91 0.05
CA ASP A 54 7.28 8.90 -1.03
C ASP A 54 8.39 8.80 -2.10
N SER A 55 9.24 7.78 -2.07
CA SER A 55 10.37 7.63 -3.01
C SER A 55 9.96 7.70 -4.47
N LYS A 56 8.85 7.05 -4.84
CA LYS A 56 8.34 7.09 -6.22
C LYS A 56 7.98 8.52 -6.65
N LEU A 57 7.46 9.30 -5.71
CA LEU A 57 7.10 10.68 -5.94
C LEU A 57 8.34 11.57 -6.06
N LYS A 58 9.31 11.39 -5.16
CA LYS A 58 10.62 12.09 -5.22
C LYS A 58 11.34 11.84 -6.54
N MET A 59 11.28 10.60 -7.03
CA MET A 59 11.82 10.25 -8.35
C MET A 59 11.12 11.03 -9.48
N LEU A 60 9.77 11.10 -9.49
CA LEU A 60 9.05 11.88 -10.50
C LEU A 60 9.34 13.38 -10.40
N LEU A 61 9.58 13.90 -9.20
CA LEU A 61 9.96 15.30 -8.99
C LEU A 61 11.34 15.62 -9.58
N GLN A 62 12.28 14.65 -9.63
CA GLN A 62 13.56 14.83 -10.35
C GLN A 62 13.38 14.96 -11.87
N LEU A 63 12.22 14.54 -12.40
CA LEU A 63 11.87 14.57 -13.82
C LEU A 63 10.72 15.55 -14.11
N LYS A 64 10.34 16.44 -13.17
CA LYS A 64 9.09 17.20 -13.20
C LYS A 64 8.88 18.02 -14.48
N ASP A 65 9.95 18.56 -15.05
CA ASP A 65 9.84 19.37 -16.27
C ASP A 65 9.56 18.53 -17.52
N ARG A 66 9.81 17.23 -17.46
CA ARG A 66 9.67 16.25 -18.55
C ARG A 66 8.48 15.30 -18.35
N VAL A 67 7.81 15.33 -17.19
CA VAL A 67 6.73 14.40 -16.82
C VAL A 67 5.35 15.03 -16.95
N GLU A 68 4.42 14.24 -17.45
CA GLU A 68 2.98 14.50 -17.47
C GLU A 68 2.25 13.32 -16.86
N ILE A 69 1.31 13.60 -15.94
CA ILE A 69 0.50 12.57 -15.30
C ILE A 69 -0.83 12.41 -16.01
N VAL A 70 -1.17 11.20 -16.37
CA VAL A 70 -2.48 10.77 -16.87
C VAL A 70 -3.08 9.79 -15.85
N ILE A 71 -4.29 10.07 -15.38
CA ILE A 71 -4.96 9.23 -14.38
C ILE A 71 -6.06 8.44 -15.08
N THR A 72 -6.03 7.10 -14.96
CA THR A 72 -7.09 6.24 -15.51
C THR A 72 -8.08 5.83 -14.43
N ILE A 73 -9.36 5.76 -14.78
CA ILE A 73 -10.41 5.24 -13.91
C ILE A 73 -11.41 4.41 -14.71
N ASN A 74 -11.75 3.23 -14.19
CA ASN A 74 -12.76 2.37 -14.78
C ASN A 74 -14.16 2.90 -14.45
N THR A 75 -14.98 3.17 -15.45
CA THR A 75 -16.36 3.68 -15.26
C THR A 75 -17.25 2.75 -14.46
N SER A 76 -17.03 1.42 -14.54
CA SER A 76 -17.74 0.45 -13.70
C SER A 76 -17.40 0.58 -12.21
N ASP A 77 -16.18 1.02 -11.87
CA ASP A 77 -15.78 1.27 -10.48
C ASP A 77 -16.46 2.54 -9.93
N ILE A 78 -16.69 3.55 -10.78
CA ILE A 78 -17.49 4.75 -10.43
C ILE A 78 -18.93 4.34 -10.16
N GLU A 79 -19.53 3.57 -11.06
CA GLU A 79 -20.92 3.13 -10.98
C GLU A 79 -21.20 2.30 -9.73
N LYS A 80 -20.24 1.44 -9.33
CA LYS A 80 -20.33 0.60 -8.13
C LYS A 80 -19.92 1.31 -6.84
N ASN A 81 -19.54 2.58 -6.89
CA ASN A 81 -18.96 3.32 -5.76
C ASN A 81 -17.84 2.53 -5.06
N LYS A 82 -16.94 1.93 -5.86
CA LYS A 82 -15.87 1.09 -5.34
C LYS A 82 -14.97 1.87 -4.39
N LEU A 83 -14.81 1.33 -3.20
CA LEU A 83 -14.00 1.95 -2.14
C LEU A 83 -12.54 1.55 -2.26
N ARG A 84 -11.69 2.50 -1.98
CA ARG A 84 -10.28 2.27 -1.68
C ARG A 84 -10.17 1.95 -0.19
N SER A 85 -9.92 0.67 0.14
CA SER A 85 -10.02 0.13 1.50
C SER A 85 -9.09 0.79 2.52
N ASP A 86 -7.89 1.22 2.07
CA ASP A 86 -6.90 1.87 2.96
C ASP A 86 -7.26 3.31 3.33
N LEU A 87 -8.04 4.01 2.51
CA LEU A 87 -8.46 5.39 2.75
C LEU A 87 -9.95 5.53 3.08
N GLY A 88 -10.77 4.51 2.78
CA GLY A 88 -12.22 4.56 3.01
C GLY A 88 -12.97 5.55 2.11
N ILE A 89 -12.40 5.94 0.96
CA ILE A 89 -13.01 6.83 -0.03
C ILE A 89 -13.26 6.10 -1.34
N THR A 90 -14.21 6.58 -2.15
CA THR A 90 -14.50 6.01 -3.46
C THR A 90 -13.40 6.33 -4.47
N TYR A 91 -13.28 5.52 -5.53
CA TYR A 91 -12.22 5.69 -6.54
C TYR A 91 -12.33 7.03 -7.29
N ASP A 92 -13.53 7.54 -7.54
CA ASP A 92 -13.75 8.86 -8.14
C ASP A 92 -13.26 10.00 -7.22
N LEU A 93 -13.51 9.90 -5.92
CA LEU A 93 -12.96 10.85 -4.94
C LEU A 93 -11.45 10.73 -4.82
N ASP A 94 -10.90 9.53 -4.93
CA ASP A 94 -9.44 9.33 -4.92
C ASP A 94 -8.78 9.91 -6.17
N VAL A 95 -9.41 9.87 -7.34
CA VAL A 95 -8.92 10.58 -8.53
C VAL A 95 -8.78 12.08 -8.27
N ILE A 96 -9.79 12.72 -7.66
CA ILE A 96 -9.73 14.15 -7.32
C ILE A 96 -8.60 14.41 -6.32
N ARG A 97 -8.49 13.59 -5.27
CA ARG A 97 -7.38 13.67 -4.29
C ARG A 97 -6.01 13.54 -4.96
N LEU A 98 -5.85 12.59 -5.89
CA LEU A 98 -4.60 12.38 -6.63
C LEU A 98 -4.25 13.62 -7.46
N ILE A 99 -5.23 14.23 -8.16
CA ILE A 99 -5.03 15.46 -8.94
C ILE A 99 -4.52 16.57 -8.02
N ASP A 100 -5.17 16.79 -6.88
CA ASP A 100 -4.78 17.84 -5.92
C ASP A 100 -3.39 17.55 -5.33
N CYS A 101 -3.11 16.31 -4.96
CA CYS A 101 -1.80 15.92 -4.45
C CYS A 101 -0.69 16.15 -5.48
N PHE A 102 -0.86 15.74 -6.74
CA PHE A 102 0.15 15.96 -7.78
C PHE A 102 0.37 17.44 -8.05
N ARG A 103 -0.70 18.22 -8.18
CA ARG A 103 -0.62 19.67 -8.41
C ARG A 103 0.04 20.42 -7.26
N SER A 104 -0.24 20.01 -6.00
CA SER A 104 0.34 20.67 -4.81
C SER A 104 1.86 20.54 -4.71
N ILE A 105 2.43 19.48 -5.29
CA ILE A 105 3.89 19.28 -5.34
C ILE A 105 4.52 19.73 -6.66
N GLY A 106 3.74 20.36 -7.55
CA GLY A 106 4.21 20.94 -8.80
C GLY A 106 4.35 19.97 -9.97
N LEU A 107 3.72 18.78 -9.92
CA LEU A 107 3.62 17.87 -11.06
C LEU A 107 2.45 18.24 -11.95
N TYR A 108 2.67 18.20 -13.27
CA TYR A 108 1.65 18.50 -14.26
C TYR A 108 0.70 17.32 -14.46
N VAL A 109 -0.57 17.51 -14.15
CA VAL A 109 -1.64 16.55 -14.44
C VAL A 109 -2.31 16.98 -15.75
N GLY A 110 -2.06 16.21 -16.81
CA GLY A 110 -2.55 16.51 -18.15
C GLY A 110 -4.03 16.17 -18.30
N SER A 111 -4.44 14.98 -17.89
CA SER A 111 -5.80 14.51 -18.14
C SER A 111 -6.22 13.33 -17.24
N VAL A 112 -7.52 13.04 -17.28
CA VAL A 112 -8.12 11.81 -16.75
C VAL A 112 -8.71 11.01 -17.93
N VAL A 113 -8.47 9.69 -17.92
CA VAL A 113 -9.01 8.76 -18.93
C VAL A 113 -10.05 7.86 -18.26
N MET A 114 -11.27 7.95 -18.74
CA MET A 114 -12.38 7.11 -18.30
C MET A 114 -12.43 5.86 -19.18
N THR A 115 -11.99 4.72 -18.63
CA THR A 115 -11.93 3.45 -19.35
C THR A 115 -13.24 2.67 -19.24
N ARG A 116 -13.49 1.80 -20.22
CA ARG A 116 -14.75 1.03 -20.35
C ARG A 116 -15.99 1.92 -20.37
N PHE A 117 -15.85 3.11 -20.97
CA PHE A 117 -16.96 4.04 -21.08
C PHE A 117 -18.06 3.49 -21.99
N ASN A 118 -19.29 3.52 -21.51
CA ASN A 118 -20.48 3.06 -22.23
C ASN A 118 -21.69 3.96 -21.92
N GLY A 119 -21.45 5.26 -21.72
CA GLY A 119 -22.53 6.22 -21.47
C GLY A 119 -23.15 6.16 -20.07
N GLN A 120 -22.50 5.55 -19.08
CA GLN A 120 -23.00 5.46 -17.70
C GLN A 120 -23.27 6.86 -17.13
N ALA A 121 -24.46 7.06 -16.52
CA ALA A 121 -24.86 8.36 -15.98
C ALA A 121 -23.89 8.88 -14.89
N SER A 122 -23.40 7.99 -14.02
CA SER A 122 -22.42 8.31 -12.98
C SER A 122 -21.08 8.78 -13.58
N ALA A 123 -20.64 8.13 -14.67
CA ALA A 123 -19.42 8.50 -15.38
C ALA A 123 -19.56 9.87 -16.07
N ILE A 124 -20.71 10.15 -16.70
CA ILE A 124 -20.98 11.45 -17.32
C ILE A 124 -21.03 12.57 -16.26
N ALA A 125 -21.64 12.31 -15.09
CA ALA A 125 -21.66 13.26 -13.99
C ALA A 125 -20.24 13.53 -13.44
N PHE A 126 -19.43 12.49 -13.31
CA PHE A 126 -18.04 12.62 -12.88
C PHE A 126 -17.17 13.36 -13.90
N GLN A 127 -17.36 13.11 -15.19
CA GLN A 127 -16.70 13.87 -16.24
C GLN A 127 -16.97 15.37 -16.11
N LYS A 128 -18.25 15.79 -16.00
CA LYS A 128 -18.62 17.19 -15.83
C LYS A 128 -17.96 17.81 -14.59
N ARG A 129 -17.87 17.07 -13.50
CA ARG A 129 -17.17 17.51 -12.28
C ARG A 129 -15.69 17.75 -12.54
N LEU A 130 -14.99 16.87 -13.25
CA LEU A 130 -13.58 17.03 -13.60
C LEU A 130 -13.36 18.23 -14.55
N GLU A 131 -14.22 18.38 -15.55
CA GLU A 131 -14.18 19.51 -16.48
C GLU A 131 -14.37 20.86 -15.75
N THR A 132 -15.24 20.91 -14.73
CA THR A 132 -15.43 22.09 -13.86
C THR A 132 -14.16 22.40 -13.04
N LEU A 133 -13.34 21.38 -12.71
CA LEU A 133 -12.04 21.52 -12.05
C LEU A 133 -10.89 21.84 -13.04
N GLY A 134 -11.21 22.09 -14.31
CA GLY A 134 -10.24 22.41 -15.36
C GLY A 134 -9.37 21.21 -15.76
N VAL A 135 -9.89 19.99 -15.64
CA VAL A 135 -9.19 18.75 -16.01
C VAL A 135 -9.74 18.24 -17.35
N LYS A 136 -8.85 18.01 -18.32
CA LYS A 136 -9.23 17.36 -19.57
C LYS A 136 -9.64 15.91 -19.32
N VAL A 137 -10.71 15.43 -19.94
CA VAL A 137 -11.20 14.07 -19.82
C VAL A 137 -11.28 13.42 -21.20
N TYR A 138 -10.74 12.19 -21.29
CA TYR A 138 -10.78 11.37 -22.50
C TYR A 138 -11.53 10.07 -22.21
N ARG A 139 -12.18 9.50 -23.23
CA ARG A 139 -13.01 8.31 -23.15
C ARG A 139 -12.35 7.16 -23.90
N HIS A 140 -12.13 6.05 -23.20
CA HIS A 140 -11.74 4.78 -23.80
C HIS A 140 -12.88 3.80 -23.66
N TYR A 141 -13.27 3.21 -24.76
CA TYR A 141 -14.47 2.38 -24.86
C TYR A 141 -14.18 0.90 -24.57
N ASN A 142 -15.24 0.15 -24.37
CA ASN A 142 -15.13 -1.30 -24.25
C ASN A 142 -14.86 -1.89 -25.65
N ILE A 143 -13.80 -2.69 -25.76
CA ILE A 143 -13.45 -3.37 -27.01
C ILE A 143 -13.85 -4.83 -26.87
N GLU A 144 -14.77 -5.27 -27.70
CA GLU A 144 -15.21 -6.67 -27.72
C GLU A 144 -14.05 -7.58 -28.14
N GLY A 145 -13.91 -8.73 -27.45
CA GLY A 145 -12.81 -9.66 -27.66
C GLY A 145 -11.50 -9.31 -26.92
N TYR A 146 -11.47 -8.19 -26.18
CA TYR A 146 -10.29 -7.86 -25.35
C TYR A 146 -10.12 -8.88 -24.20
N PRO A 147 -8.89 -9.38 -23.94
CA PRO A 147 -7.62 -9.06 -24.58
C PRO A 147 -7.20 -10.02 -25.72
N SER A 148 -8.03 -10.94 -26.15
CA SER A 148 -7.66 -12.08 -27.03
C SER A 148 -7.70 -11.75 -28.53
N ASP A 149 -8.64 -10.93 -29.00
CA ASP A 149 -8.75 -10.56 -30.42
C ASP A 149 -7.84 -9.37 -30.76
N ILE A 150 -6.55 -9.66 -30.88
CA ILE A 150 -5.52 -8.66 -31.17
C ILE A 150 -5.80 -7.94 -32.49
N THR A 151 -6.39 -8.62 -33.48
CA THR A 151 -6.67 -8.02 -34.79
C THR A 151 -7.71 -6.92 -34.68
N LYS A 152 -8.76 -7.14 -33.92
CA LYS A 152 -9.80 -6.16 -33.66
C LYS A 152 -9.32 -5.07 -32.70
N ILE A 153 -8.58 -5.44 -31.65
CA ILE A 153 -8.09 -4.51 -30.65
C ILE A 153 -7.15 -3.45 -31.27
N VAL A 154 -6.16 -3.91 -32.06
CA VAL A 154 -5.19 -3.04 -32.75
C VAL A 154 -5.71 -2.70 -34.16
N SER A 155 -6.82 -2.00 -34.20
CA SER A 155 -7.48 -1.53 -35.43
C SER A 155 -8.26 -0.25 -35.17
N ASP A 156 -8.81 0.34 -36.24
CA ASP A 156 -9.70 1.50 -36.12
C ASP A 156 -11.01 1.17 -35.41
N GLU A 157 -11.46 -0.09 -35.45
CA GLU A 157 -12.62 -0.61 -34.73
C GLU A 157 -12.35 -0.82 -33.22
N GLY A 158 -11.08 -0.98 -32.84
CA GLY A 158 -10.63 -1.16 -31.46
C GLY A 158 -10.04 0.11 -30.87
N TYR A 159 -8.71 0.17 -30.78
CA TYR A 159 -8.00 1.34 -30.23
C TYR A 159 -8.30 2.64 -30.99
N GLY A 160 -8.59 2.56 -32.29
CA GLY A 160 -8.95 3.73 -33.08
C GLY A 160 -10.22 4.45 -32.64
N LYS A 161 -11.13 3.77 -31.93
CA LYS A 161 -12.35 4.39 -31.36
C LYS A 161 -12.09 5.16 -30.07
N ASN A 162 -11.00 4.87 -29.38
CA ASN A 162 -10.63 5.59 -28.16
C ASN A 162 -10.19 7.01 -28.49
N ASP A 163 -10.53 7.95 -27.62
CA ASP A 163 -10.05 9.31 -27.75
C ASP A 163 -8.51 9.34 -27.71
N TYR A 164 -7.91 10.09 -28.63
CA TYR A 164 -6.48 10.37 -28.57
C TYR A 164 -6.18 11.34 -27.43
N ILE A 165 -5.28 10.95 -26.52
CA ILE A 165 -4.88 11.79 -25.40
C ILE A 165 -3.81 12.77 -25.89
N GLU A 166 -4.12 14.07 -25.90
CA GLU A 166 -3.14 15.12 -26.20
C GLU A 166 -2.14 15.22 -25.04
N THR A 167 -0.90 14.87 -25.29
CA THR A 167 0.19 14.91 -24.31
C THR A 167 1.31 15.85 -24.78
N SER A 168 1.94 16.53 -23.84
CA SER A 168 2.92 17.59 -24.11
C SER A 168 4.35 17.24 -23.66
N LYS A 169 4.53 16.17 -22.87
CA LYS A 169 5.81 15.81 -22.27
C LYS A 169 6.38 14.51 -22.84
N GLU A 170 7.69 14.33 -22.66
CA GLU A 170 8.41 13.13 -23.09
C GLU A 170 8.05 11.90 -22.26
N LEU A 171 7.84 12.08 -20.96
CA LEU A 171 7.43 11.02 -20.04
C LEU A 171 5.96 11.21 -19.67
N VAL A 172 5.12 10.28 -20.11
CA VAL A 172 3.71 10.23 -19.76
C VAL A 172 3.50 9.11 -18.76
N VAL A 173 3.30 9.46 -17.49
CA VAL A 173 3.05 8.51 -16.41
C VAL A 173 1.55 8.21 -16.33
N VAL A 174 1.19 6.97 -16.58
CA VAL A 174 -0.20 6.51 -16.52
C VAL A 174 -0.43 5.80 -15.18
N THR A 175 -1.20 6.43 -14.31
CA THR A 175 -1.51 5.94 -12.95
C THR A 175 -3.01 5.80 -12.73
N ALA A 176 -3.42 5.26 -11.56
CA ALA A 176 -4.82 5.00 -11.25
C ALA A 176 -5.05 4.88 -9.73
N PRO A 177 -6.29 5.06 -9.24
CA PRO A 177 -6.64 4.82 -7.84
C PRO A 177 -6.49 3.35 -7.41
N GLY A 178 -6.52 2.40 -8.35
CA GLY A 178 -6.38 0.99 -8.03
C GLY A 178 -6.21 0.06 -9.24
N PRO A 179 -6.10 -1.25 -9.01
CA PRO A 179 -5.96 -2.24 -10.06
C PRO A 179 -7.21 -2.33 -10.95
N GLY A 180 -7.04 -2.81 -12.19
CA GLY A 180 -8.14 -2.98 -13.14
C GLY A 180 -8.68 -1.69 -13.76
N SER A 181 -8.00 -0.54 -13.56
CA SER A 181 -8.42 0.76 -14.10
C SER A 181 -8.06 0.98 -15.58
N GLY A 182 -7.40 0.02 -16.24
CA GLY A 182 -7.10 0.05 -17.67
C GLY A 182 -5.82 0.80 -18.06
N LYS A 183 -4.84 0.93 -17.16
CA LYS A 183 -3.56 1.62 -17.41
C LYS A 183 -2.83 1.09 -18.65
N MET A 184 -2.58 -0.22 -18.71
CA MET A 184 -1.90 -0.89 -19.83
C MET A 184 -2.64 -0.64 -21.15
N ALA A 185 -3.96 -0.88 -21.17
CA ALA A 185 -4.78 -0.66 -22.38
C ALA A 185 -4.73 0.81 -22.83
N THR A 186 -4.69 1.76 -21.89
CA THR A 186 -4.54 3.19 -22.19
C THR A 186 -3.18 3.49 -22.83
N CYS A 187 -2.08 2.94 -22.27
CA CYS A 187 -0.75 3.10 -22.86
C CYS A 187 -0.69 2.54 -24.29
N LEU A 188 -1.16 1.30 -24.50
CA LEU A 188 -1.12 0.64 -25.81
C LEU A 188 -2.05 1.32 -26.83
N SER A 189 -3.23 1.77 -26.42
CA SER A 189 -4.12 2.58 -27.26
C SER A 189 -3.46 3.87 -27.69
N GLN A 190 -2.74 4.50 -26.78
CA GLN A 190 -2.02 5.75 -27.09
C GLN A 190 -0.85 5.50 -28.05
N LEU A 191 -0.07 4.40 -27.87
CA LEU A 191 0.95 4.00 -28.84
C LEU A 191 0.37 3.79 -30.24
N TYR A 192 -0.80 3.16 -30.35
CA TYR A 192 -1.49 2.97 -31.62
C TYR A 192 -1.78 4.31 -32.31
N HIS A 193 -2.31 5.29 -31.57
CA HIS A 193 -2.58 6.61 -32.12
C HIS A 193 -1.31 7.39 -32.48
N GLU A 194 -0.27 7.34 -31.64
CA GLU A 194 1.02 7.97 -31.90
C GLU A 194 1.66 7.42 -33.18
N HIS A 195 1.70 6.08 -33.30
CA HIS A 195 2.24 5.42 -34.49
C HIS A 195 1.49 5.82 -35.78
N LYS A 196 0.14 5.89 -35.74
CA LYS A 196 -0.66 6.38 -36.88
C LYS A 196 -0.36 7.83 -37.24
N LYS A 197 0.08 8.64 -36.29
CA LYS A 197 0.48 10.04 -36.52
C LYS A 197 1.97 10.17 -36.86
N GLY A 198 2.71 9.08 -36.97
CA GLY A 198 4.14 9.09 -37.26
C GLY A 198 5.00 9.54 -36.07
N VAL A 199 4.48 9.55 -34.86
CA VAL A 199 5.21 9.90 -33.62
C VAL A 199 5.85 8.68 -33.07
N GLN A 200 7.18 8.69 -32.88
CA GLN A 200 7.90 7.62 -32.20
C GLN A 200 7.60 7.69 -30.70
N SER A 201 7.20 6.57 -30.15
CA SER A 201 6.90 6.45 -28.73
C SER A 201 7.05 5.00 -28.26
N GLY A 202 7.29 4.81 -26.96
CA GLY A 202 7.42 3.49 -26.34
C GLY A 202 6.48 3.32 -25.15
N TYR A 203 6.41 2.07 -24.70
CA TYR A 203 5.69 1.66 -23.49
C TYR A 203 6.65 0.96 -22.56
N ALA A 204 6.57 1.23 -21.28
CA ALA A 204 7.25 0.47 -20.24
C ALA A 204 6.37 0.40 -18.99
N LYS A 205 6.69 -0.55 -18.10
CA LYS A 205 5.97 -0.76 -16.84
C LYS A 205 6.89 -0.46 -15.67
N PHE A 206 6.49 0.47 -14.81
CA PHE A 206 7.20 0.76 -13.57
C PHE A 206 6.76 -0.20 -12.48
N GLU A 207 7.71 -0.88 -11.85
CA GLU A 207 7.46 -1.80 -10.75
C GLU A 207 8.50 -1.64 -9.65
N THR A 208 8.13 -2.01 -8.41
CA THR A 208 9.05 -2.13 -7.28
C THR A 208 9.15 -3.59 -6.87
N PHE A 209 8.06 -4.33 -6.96
CA PHE A 209 7.94 -5.75 -6.63
C PHE A 209 7.27 -6.52 -7.76
N PRO A 210 7.56 -7.84 -7.89
CA PRO A 210 8.62 -8.56 -7.19
C PRO A 210 10.02 -8.02 -7.55
N ILE A 211 11.01 -8.26 -6.71
CA ILE A 211 12.38 -7.88 -7.00
C ILE A 211 13.01 -8.96 -7.89
N TRP A 212 13.31 -8.59 -9.12
CA TRP A 212 13.64 -9.52 -10.21
C TRP A 212 14.91 -10.35 -9.98
N ASN A 213 15.94 -9.73 -9.42
CA ASN A 213 17.25 -10.33 -9.20
C ASN A 213 17.41 -11.02 -7.83
N LEU A 214 16.32 -11.16 -7.06
CA LEU A 214 16.29 -11.99 -5.86
C LEU A 214 15.67 -13.35 -6.15
N PRO A 215 16.08 -14.41 -5.41
CA PRO A 215 15.45 -15.73 -5.53
C PRO A 215 13.93 -15.70 -5.33
N LEU A 216 13.21 -16.62 -5.98
CA LEU A 216 11.75 -16.75 -5.85
C LEU A 216 11.30 -16.92 -4.39
N THR A 217 12.08 -17.65 -3.58
CA THR A 217 11.79 -17.91 -2.17
C THR A 217 12.37 -16.86 -1.23
N HIS A 218 12.95 -15.80 -1.76
CA HIS A 218 13.48 -14.73 -0.91
C HIS A 218 12.37 -14.06 -0.11
N PRO A 219 12.54 -13.81 1.20
CA PRO A 219 11.48 -13.24 2.06
C PRO A 219 10.86 -11.96 1.53
N VAL A 220 11.63 -11.08 0.86
CA VAL A 220 11.12 -9.86 0.23
C VAL A 220 10.07 -10.18 -0.84
N ASN A 221 10.34 -11.15 -1.74
CA ASN A 221 9.40 -11.58 -2.77
C ASN A 221 8.20 -12.31 -2.17
N LEU A 222 8.40 -13.14 -1.14
CA LEU A 222 7.31 -13.80 -0.42
C LEU A 222 6.41 -12.78 0.32
N ALA A 223 6.98 -11.71 0.86
CA ALA A 223 6.21 -10.64 1.50
C ALA A 223 5.33 -9.85 0.52
N TYR A 224 5.78 -9.69 -0.74
CA TYR A 224 4.95 -9.13 -1.80
C TYR A 224 3.77 -10.06 -2.14
N GLU A 225 4.03 -11.35 -2.30
CA GLU A 225 2.98 -12.36 -2.53
C GLU A 225 1.98 -12.41 -1.36
N ALA A 226 2.46 -12.22 -0.12
CA ALA A 226 1.60 -12.11 1.05
C ALA A 226 0.75 -10.83 1.04
N ALA A 227 1.28 -9.71 0.50
CA ALA A 227 0.55 -8.45 0.40
C ALA A 227 -0.54 -8.45 -0.67
N THR A 228 -0.47 -9.37 -1.63
CA THR A 228 -1.41 -9.53 -2.74
C THR A 228 -2.13 -10.89 -2.73
N ALA A 229 -2.19 -11.53 -1.55
CA ALA A 229 -2.76 -12.85 -1.39
C ALA A 229 -4.25 -12.94 -1.80
N ASP A 230 -5.00 -11.87 -1.59
CA ASP A 230 -6.40 -11.69 -1.98
C ASP A 230 -6.59 -11.49 -3.50
N LEU A 231 -5.55 -11.06 -4.20
CA LEU A 231 -5.56 -10.83 -5.65
C LEU A 231 -5.07 -12.05 -6.46
N ASN A 232 -4.65 -13.12 -5.79
CA ASN A 232 -4.04 -14.29 -6.40
C ASN A 232 -2.80 -14.00 -7.25
N ASP A 233 -2.05 -12.94 -6.91
CA ASP A 233 -0.73 -12.72 -7.46
C ASP A 233 0.24 -13.75 -6.88
N VAL A 234 0.95 -14.44 -7.76
CA VAL A 234 1.94 -15.46 -7.41
C VAL A 234 3.23 -15.14 -8.14
N ASN A 235 4.33 -15.12 -7.41
CA ASN A 235 5.65 -14.96 -8.02
C ASN A 235 6.05 -16.23 -8.75
N MET A 236 6.67 -16.07 -9.91
CA MET A 236 7.18 -17.18 -10.71
C MET A 236 8.49 -16.77 -11.42
N ILE A 237 9.23 -17.76 -11.87
CA ILE A 237 10.36 -17.52 -12.76
C ILE A 237 9.80 -17.05 -14.11
N ASP A 238 10.39 -15.98 -14.65
CA ASP A 238 10.05 -15.48 -15.99
C ASP A 238 10.64 -16.42 -17.06
N PRO A 239 9.81 -17.26 -17.72
CA PRO A 239 10.31 -18.22 -18.68
C PRO A 239 10.82 -17.55 -19.96
N PHE A 240 10.27 -16.39 -20.33
CA PHE A 240 10.69 -15.65 -21.52
C PHE A 240 12.04 -15.01 -21.32
N HIS A 241 12.33 -14.51 -20.10
CA HIS A 241 13.64 -13.95 -19.76
C HIS A 241 14.73 -15.03 -19.72
N LEU A 242 14.37 -16.18 -19.13
CA LEU A 242 15.26 -17.33 -19.07
C LEU A 242 15.60 -17.83 -20.49
N GLU A 243 14.60 -17.94 -21.37
CA GLU A 243 14.80 -18.36 -22.77
C GLU A 243 15.66 -17.36 -23.58
N ALA A 244 15.40 -16.06 -23.40
CA ALA A 244 16.05 -15.02 -24.19
C ALA A 244 17.48 -14.68 -23.75
N TYR A 245 17.82 -14.86 -22.45
CA TYR A 245 19.05 -14.36 -21.84
C TYR A 245 19.82 -15.39 -21.00
N GLU A 246 19.27 -16.59 -20.82
CA GLU A 246 19.82 -17.63 -19.93
C GLU A 246 19.96 -17.15 -18.47
N GLN A 247 19.15 -16.15 -18.08
CA GLN A 247 19.15 -15.55 -16.75
C GLN A 247 17.83 -15.81 -16.05
N THR A 248 17.92 -16.28 -14.80
CA THR A 248 16.72 -16.47 -13.94
C THR A 248 16.31 -15.14 -13.32
N THR A 249 15.10 -14.70 -13.60
CA THR A 249 14.47 -13.55 -12.98
C THR A 249 13.11 -13.91 -12.41
N VAL A 250 12.66 -13.16 -11.41
CA VAL A 250 11.34 -13.35 -10.78
C VAL A 250 10.38 -12.29 -11.28
N ASN A 251 9.22 -12.73 -11.73
CA ASN A 251 8.10 -11.83 -12.07
C ASN A 251 6.80 -12.41 -11.51
N TYR A 252 5.69 -11.72 -11.60
CA TYR A 252 4.43 -12.30 -11.14
C TYR A 252 3.60 -12.86 -12.31
N ASN A 253 2.77 -13.85 -11.97
CA ASN A 253 2.02 -14.65 -12.93
C ASN A 253 1.26 -13.81 -13.96
N ARG A 254 0.57 -12.75 -13.54
CA ARG A 254 -0.23 -11.91 -14.47
C ARG A 254 0.59 -11.26 -15.57
N ASP A 255 1.81 -10.81 -15.28
CA ASP A 255 2.67 -10.20 -16.30
C ASP A 255 3.25 -11.27 -17.24
N VAL A 256 3.61 -12.42 -16.71
CA VAL A 256 4.09 -13.55 -17.50
C VAL A 256 2.99 -14.07 -18.43
N GLU A 257 1.77 -14.27 -17.90
CA GLU A 257 0.62 -14.78 -18.67
C GLU A 257 0.16 -13.81 -19.76
N ILE A 258 0.17 -12.48 -19.49
CA ILE A 258 -0.29 -11.49 -20.46
C ILE A 258 0.79 -11.10 -21.49
N PHE A 259 2.07 -11.39 -21.23
CA PHE A 259 3.17 -10.96 -22.07
C PHE A 259 3.06 -11.38 -23.54
N PRO A 260 2.65 -12.61 -23.91
CA PRO A 260 2.46 -12.99 -25.30
C PRO A 260 1.43 -12.11 -26.02
N VAL A 261 0.38 -11.70 -25.34
CA VAL A 261 -0.67 -10.82 -25.87
C VAL A 261 -0.11 -9.40 -26.06
N VAL A 262 0.58 -8.86 -25.06
CA VAL A 262 1.22 -7.53 -25.12
C VAL A 262 2.27 -7.50 -26.22
N LYS A 263 3.09 -8.53 -26.35
CA LYS A 263 4.11 -8.69 -27.41
C LYS A 263 3.45 -8.60 -28.79
N ALA A 264 2.41 -9.38 -29.02
CA ALA A 264 1.71 -9.41 -30.31
C ALA A 264 0.99 -8.06 -30.61
N MET A 265 0.47 -7.36 -29.58
CA MET A 265 -0.06 -6.00 -29.75
C MET A 265 1.04 -5.01 -30.13
N LEU A 266 2.21 -5.06 -29.45
CA LEU A 266 3.34 -4.20 -29.76
C LEU A 266 3.90 -4.47 -31.18
N GLU A 267 4.04 -5.74 -31.57
CA GLU A 267 4.44 -6.13 -32.93
C GLU A 267 3.48 -5.56 -33.97
N LYS A 268 2.18 -5.61 -33.70
CA LYS A 268 1.17 -5.09 -34.63
C LYS A 268 1.13 -3.56 -34.68
N ILE A 269 1.42 -2.86 -33.58
CA ILE A 269 1.47 -1.39 -33.51
C ILE A 269 2.78 -0.87 -34.11
N LEU A 270 3.92 -1.43 -33.71
CA LEU A 270 5.25 -0.88 -33.99
C LEU A 270 5.99 -1.60 -35.14
N GLY A 271 5.44 -2.71 -35.66
CA GLY A 271 6.08 -3.60 -36.63
C GLY A 271 7.03 -4.63 -35.97
N THR A 272 7.55 -4.34 -34.80
CA THR A 272 8.42 -5.24 -34.01
C THR A 272 8.15 -5.04 -32.52
N CYS A 273 8.36 -6.08 -31.71
CA CYS A 273 8.34 -5.92 -30.27
C CYS A 273 9.74 -5.58 -29.75
N PRO A 274 9.93 -4.48 -29.01
CA PRO A 274 11.23 -4.11 -28.46
C PRO A 274 11.65 -4.98 -27.25
N TYR A 275 10.75 -5.84 -26.77
CA TYR A 275 10.93 -6.64 -25.55
C TYR A 275 10.94 -8.13 -25.86
N LYS A 276 11.81 -8.87 -25.20
CA LYS A 276 11.88 -10.34 -25.25
C LYS A 276 11.15 -10.99 -24.09
N SER A 277 10.95 -10.25 -22.99
CA SER A 277 10.30 -10.76 -21.77
C SER A 277 9.50 -9.68 -21.04
N PRO A 278 8.59 -10.02 -20.12
CA PRO A 278 7.95 -9.06 -19.22
C PRO A 278 8.95 -8.34 -18.33
N THR A 279 10.05 -9.00 -17.94
CA THR A 279 11.14 -8.37 -17.19
C THR A 279 11.82 -7.24 -17.99
N ASP A 280 12.06 -7.44 -19.30
CA ASP A 280 12.59 -6.38 -20.17
C ASP A 280 11.65 -5.18 -20.29
N MET A 281 10.37 -5.43 -20.30
CA MET A 281 9.34 -4.40 -20.43
C MET A 281 9.26 -3.52 -19.18
N GLY A 282 9.68 -4.07 -18.05
CA GLY A 282 9.63 -3.39 -16.78
C GLY A 282 10.79 -2.41 -16.54
N VAL A 283 10.59 -1.52 -15.57
CA VAL A 283 11.61 -0.62 -15.01
C VAL A 283 11.63 -0.84 -13.50
N ASN A 284 12.65 -1.57 -13.00
CA ASN A 284 12.77 -1.91 -11.59
C ASN A 284 14.25 -2.06 -11.20
N MET A 285 14.76 -1.10 -10.43
CA MET A 285 16.14 -1.10 -9.94
C MET A 285 16.24 -1.44 -8.44
N ALA A 286 15.13 -1.79 -7.80
CA ALA A 286 15.07 -1.96 -6.34
C ALA A 286 16.07 -3.01 -5.83
N GLY A 287 16.23 -4.13 -6.52
CA GLY A 287 17.15 -5.17 -6.09
C GLY A 287 18.63 -4.78 -6.09
N ASN A 288 19.01 -3.78 -6.88
CA ASN A 288 20.37 -3.25 -6.93
C ASN A 288 20.69 -2.28 -5.77
N CYS A 289 19.66 -1.94 -4.98
CA CYS A 289 19.74 -0.94 -3.91
C CYS A 289 19.65 -1.54 -2.50
N ILE A 290 19.55 -2.86 -2.39
CA ILE A 290 19.67 -3.59 -1.12
C ILE A 290 21.13 -3.56 -0.70
N ILE A 291 21.40 -3.02 0.50
CA ILE A 291 22.74 -2.88 1.08
C ILE A 291 22.97 -3.83 2.27
N ASP A 292 21.88 -4.30 2.90
CA ASP A 292 21.93 -5.31 3.94
C ASP A 292 20.73 -6.27 3.77
N ASP A 293 21.04 -7.46 3.29
CA ASP A 293 20.07 -8.48 2.94
C ASP A 293 19.41 -9.11 4.18
N ASP A 294 20.13 -9.21 5.29
CA ASP A 294 19.58 -9.80 6.52
C ASP A 294 18.55 -8.87 7.17
N ILE A 295 18.78 -7.56 7.11
CA ILE A 295 17.79 -6.55 7.56
C ILE A 295 16.52 -6.66 6.71
N THR A 296 16.65 -6.71 5.38
CA THR A 296 15.47 -6.80 4.50
C THR A 296 14.73 -8.13 4.65
N LYS A 297 15.44 -9.26 4.83
CA LYS A 297 14.83 -10.56 5.13
C LYS A 297 14.03 -10.54 6.42
N ASN A 298 14.61 -9.99 7.51
CA ASN A 298 13.93 -9.91 8.80
C ASN A 298 12.68 -9.01 8.75
N ALA A 299 12.80 -7.84 8.14
CA ALA A 299 11.68 -6.93 7.94
C ALA A 299 10.54 -7.58 7.14
N SER A 300 10.89 -8.31 6.07
CA SER A 300 9.94 -9.02 5.22
C SER A 300 9.25 -10.17 5.95
N LYS A 301 9.97 -10.93 6.78
CA LYS A 301 9.39 -11.97 7.64
C LYS A 301 8.35 -11.38 8.60
N GLN A 302 8.65 -10.22 9.22
CA GLN A 302 7.70 -9.51 10.07
C GLN A 302 6.47 -9.03 9.29
N GLU A 303 6.62 -8.58 8.03
CA GLU A 303 5.48 -8.19 7.19
C GLU A 303 4.60 -9.38 6.84
N ILE A 304 5.15 -10.56 6.54
CA ILE A 304 4.36 -11.78 6.30
C ILE A 304 3.53 -12.13 7.54
N LEU A 305 4.12 -12.07 8.74
CA LEU A 305 3.42 -12.30 10.01
C LEU A 305 2.30 -11.27 10.24
N ARG A 306 2.54 -9.99 9.95
CA ARG A 306 1.49 -8.96 10.05
C ARG A 306 0.33 -9.24 9.12
N ARG A 307 0.60 -9.65 7.87
CA ARG A 307 -0.44 -10.04 6.90
C ARG A 307 -1.24 -11.24 7.35
N TYR A 308 -0.56 -12.25 7.91
CA TYR A 308 -1.20 -13.44 8.44
C TYR A 308 -2.19 -13.11 9.57
N TYR A 309 -1.77 -12.33 10.57
CA TYR A 309 -2.65 -11.95 11.68
C TYR A 309 -3.79 -11.02 11.25
N THR A 310 -3.54 -10.15 10.30
CA THR A 310 -4.61 -9.32 9.68
C THR A 310 -5.64 -10.23 9.00
N ALA A 311 -5.19 -11.19 8.20
CA ALA A 311 -6.07 -12.13 7.50
C ALA A 311 -6.88 -13.00 8.48
N LEU A 312 -6.27 -13.48 9.56
CA LEU A 312 -6.99 -14.21 10.61
C LEU A 312 -8.11 -13.39 11.25
N CYS A 313 -7.83 -12.12 11.54
CA CYS A 313 -8.83 -11.20 12.08
C CYS A 313 -9.95 -10.90 11.07
N ASP A 314 -9.60 -10.69 9.80
CA ASP A 314 -10.57 -10.40 8.74
C ASP A 314 -11.42 -11.62 8.41
N GLN A 315 -10.85 -12.82 8.44
CA GLN A 315 -11.60 -14.07 8.36
C GLN A 315 -12.58 -14.20 9.54
N ARG A 316 -12.12 -13.90 10.77
CA ARG A 316 -12.97 -13.92 11.96
C ARG A 316 -14.12 -12.92 11.90
N LYS A 317 -13.90 -11.78 11.23
CA LYS A 317 -14.92 -10.74 10.95
C LYS A 317 -15.83 -11.12 9.75
N GLY A 318 -15.53 -12.19 9.00
CA GLY A 318 -16.27 -12.60 7.81
C GLY A 318 -16.03 -11.71 6.58
N ILE A 319 -14.89 -11.02 6.53
CA ILE A 319 -14.51 -10.11 5.44
C ILE A 319 -13.83 -10.87 4.30
N ILE A 320 -13.03 -11.89 4.63
CA ILE A 320 -12.31 -12.72 3.66
C ILE A 320 -12.56 -14.21 3.90
N ASP A 321 -12.32 -15.02 2.85
CA ASP A 321 -12.43 -16.46 2.90
C ASP A 321 -11.16 -17.12 3.50
N ASN A 322 -11.30 -18.40 3.88
CA ASN A 322 -10.20 -19.20 4.44
C ASN A 322 -9.03 -19.40 3.47
N GLU A 323 -9.27 -19.32 2.17
CA GLU A 323 -8.23 -19.52 1.14
C GLU A 323 -7.05 -18.56 1.29
N VAL A 324 -7.32 -17.29 1.61
CA VAL A 324 -6.28 -16.27 1.84
C VAL A 324 -5.41 -16.64 3.04
N VAL A 325 -6.02 -17.13 4.14
CA VAL A 325 -5.28 -17.55 5.34
C VAL A 325 -4.38 -18.74 5.03
N LEU A 326 -4.90 -19.77 4.35
CA LEU A 326 -4.12 -20.95 3.95
C LEU A 326 -2.93 -20.59 3.05
N LYS A 327 -3.12 -19.62 2.13
CA LYS A 327 -2.04 -19.11 1.28
C LYS A 327 -0.94 -18.43 2.11
N LEU A 328 -1.32 -17.63 3.10
CA LEU A 328 -0.35 -16.97 3.99
C LEU A 328 0.38 -17.99 4.88
N GLU A 329 -0.28 -19.04 5.37
CA GLU A 329 0.37 -20.14 6.10
C GLU A 329 1.42 -20.86 5.23
N LEU A 330 1.10 -21.08 3.94
CA LEU A 330 2.06 -21.66 3.00
C LEU A 330 3.27 -20.74 2.80
N LEU A 331 3.05 -19.42 2.69
CA LEU A 331 4.13 -18.44 2.56
C LEU A 331 5.00 -18.37 3.83
N MET A 332 4.39 -18.44 5.00
CA MET A 332 5.12 -18.55 6.28
C MET A 332 6.01 -19.79 6.30
N LYS A 333 5.48 -20.94 5.88
CA LYS A 333 6.25 -22.19 5.77
C LYS A 333 7.41 -22.06 4.79
N LYS A 334 7.19 -21.44 3.61
CA LYS A 334 8.25 -21.16 2.63
C LYS A 334 9.33 -20.22 3.18
N ALA A 335 8.93 -19.23 3.97
CA ALA A 335 9.84 -18.27 4.60
C ALA A 335 10.55 -18.84 5.85
N GLY A 336 10.16 -20.03 6.32
CA GLY A 336 10.71 -20.68 7.53
C GLY A 336 10.39 -19.90 8.80
N ILE A 337 9.17 -19.33 8.92
CA ILE A 337 8.75 -18.52 10.07
C ILE A 337 7.50 -19.08 10.75
N THR A 338 7.40 -18.77 12.02
CA THR A 338 6.29 -19.11 12.90
C THR A 338 5.81 -17.87 13.65
N PRO A 339 4.65 -17.90 14.31
CA PRO A 339 4.21 -16.81 15.18
C PRO A 339 5.23 -16.39 16.25
N ASN A 340 6.06 -17.34 16.73
CA ASN A 340 7.08 -17.07 17.75
C ASN A 340 8.22 -16.15 17.25
N ASP A 341 8.36 -15.99 15.94
CA ASP A 341 9.34 -15.06 15.35
C ASP A 341 8.93 -13.59 15.48
N ARG A 342 7.75 -13.31 16.05
CA ARG A 342 7.31 -11.98 16.42
C ARG A 342 7.37 -11.79 17.94
N SER A 343 8.36 -11.04 18.41
CA SER A 343 8.76 -10.85 19.80
C SER A 343 7.62 -10.49 20.77
N VAL A 344 6.63 -9.75 20.30
CA VAL A 344 5.52 -9.20 21.10
C VAL A 344 4.36 -10.18 21.33
N ILE A 345 4.27 -11.29 20.57
CA ILE A 345 3.15 -12.23 20.68
C ILE A 345 3.19 -12.97 22.02
N GLY A 346 4.31 -13.62 22.33
CA GLY A 346 4.48 -14.38 23.57
C GLY A 346 4.18 -13.55 24.83
N PRO A 347 4.80 -12.36 25.00
CA PRO A 347 4.53 -11.48 26.15
C PRO A 347 3.08 -11.00 26.26
N ALA A 348 2.40 -10.69 25.14
CA ALA A 348 0.99 -10.31 25.16
C ALA A 348 0.09 -11.44 25.66
N LEU A 349 0.28 -12.65 25.12
CA LEU A 349 -0.50 -13.83 25.50
C LEU A 349 -0.21 -14.27 26.93
N GLN A 350 1.04 -14.25 27.36
CA GLN A 350 1.43 -14.56 28.75
C GLN A 350 0.80 -13.56 29.71
N LYS A 351 0.83 -12.26 29.42
CA LYS A 351 0.19 -11.22 30.24
C LYS A 351 -1.31 -11.45 30.35
N ALA A 352 -1.97 -11.80 29.24
CA ALA A 352 -3.40 -12.11 29.21
C ALA A 352 -3.71 -13.35 30.07
N ALA A 353 -2.94 -14.42 29.93
CA ALA A 353 -3.11 -15.67 30.71
C ALA A 353 -2.95 -15.44 32.22
N ILE A 354 -1.90 -14.73 32.66
CA ILE A 354 -1.64 -14.43 34.05
C ILE A 354 -2.73 -13.53 34.66
N SER A 355 -3.20 -12.53 33.90
CA SER A 355 -4.16 -11.56 34.43
C SER A 355 -5.61 -11.99 34.30
N GLY A 356 -5.92 -13.00 33.50
CA GLY A 356 -7.28 -13.40 33.15
C GLY A 356 -8.06 -12.34 32.38
N ALA A 357 -7.39 -11.34 31.84
CA ALA A 357 -7.97 -10.21 31.13
C ALA A 357 -7.22 -9.96 29.81
N PRO A 358 -7.88 -9.33 28.78
CA PRO A 358 -7.20 -8.94 27.58
C PRO A 358 -5.97 -8.11 27.85
N ALA A 359 -4.89 -8.40 27.13
CA ALA A 359 -3.60 -7.73 27.28
C ALA A 359 -2.97 -7.46 25.89
N ALA A 360 -1.99 -6.59 25.88
CA ALA A 360 -1.20 -6.29 24.70
C ALA A 360 0.26 -6.05 25.09
N ALA A 361 1.16 -6.18 24.12
CA ALA A 361 2.59 -5.93 24.28
C ALA A 361 3.10 -5.06 23.13
N ILE A 362 4.10 -4.24 23.41
CA ILE A 362 4.83 -3.40 22.45
C ILE A 362 6.33 -3.61 22.64
N GLU A 363 7.05 -3.68 21.51
CA GLU A 363 8.51 -3.61 21.51
C GLU A 363 8.92 -2.17 21.20
N LEU A 364 9.63 -1.57 22.14
CA LEU A 364 10.15 -0.20 22.06
C LEU A 364 11.40 -0.12 21.15
N PRO A 365 11.85 1.08 20.73
CA PRO A 365 12.99 1.23 19.83
C PRO A 365 14.34 0.68 20.36
N ASP A 366 14.46 0.49 21.65
CA ASP A 366 15.63 -0.11 22.31
C ASP A 366 15.52 -1.65 22.48
N GLY A 367 14.43 -2.26 21.99
CA GLY A 367 14.15 -3.69 22.10
C GLY A 367 13.46 -4.08 23.42
N GLN A 368 13.20 -3.16 24.34
CA GLN A 368 12.47 -3.46 25.57
C GLN A 368 11.00 -3.76 25.24
N ILE A 369 10.46 -4.86 25.82
CA ILE A 369 9.05 -5.21 25.68
C ILE A 369 8.27 -4.72 26.88
N VAL A 370 7.25 -3.92 26.59
CA VAL A 370 6.31 -3.38 27.59
C VAL A 370 4.94 -4.03 27.38
N THR A 371 4.23 -4.32 28.46
CA THR A 371 2.89 -4.91 28.41
C THR A 371 1.86 -4.03 29.09
N GLY A 372 0.61 -4.11 28.59
CA GLY A 372 -0.56 -3.50 29.22
C GLY A 372 -1.71 -4.51 29.28
N LYS A 373 -2.55 -4.43 30.33
CA LYS A 373 -3.74 -5.26 30.47
C LYS A 373 -4.99 -4.41 30.71
N THR A 374 -6.13 -4.95 30.39
CA THR A 374 -7.41 -4.34 30.73
C THR A 374 -7.57 -4.19 32.26
N SER A 375 -7.99 -3.02 32.69
CA SER A 375 -8.34 -2.66 34.06
C SER A 375 -9.77 -2.12 34.12
N ASP A 376 -10.20 -1.68 35.31
CA ASP A 376 -11.53 -1.04 35.46
C ASP A 376 -11.61 0.34 34.78
N LEU A 377 -10.46 1.00 34.60
CA LEU A 377 -10.37 2.35 34.05
C LEU A 377 -10.02 2.35 32.56
N LEU A 378 -9.13 1.48 32.11
CA LEU A 378 -8.52 1.50 30.79
C LEU A 378 -8.66 0.17 30.06
N GLY A 379 -8.89 0.20 28.76
CA GLY A 379 -8.70 -0.95 27.90
C GLY A 379 -7.22 -1.37 27.78
N ALA A 380 -6.95 -2.59 27.35
CA ALA A 380 -5.57 -3.10 27.20
C ALA A 380 -4.69 -2.21 26.33
N SER A 381 -5.25 -1.66 25.26
CA SER A 381 -4.56 -0.75 24.31
C SER A 381 -4.13 0.55 24.99
N SER A 382 -5.04 1.18 25.75
CA SER A 382 -4.77 2.44 26.48
C SER A 382 -3.76 2.22 27.59
N ALA A 383 -3.89 1.11 28.35
CA ALA A 383 -2.95 0.74 29.40
C ALA A 383 -1.55 0.47 28.82
N LEU A 384 -1.48 -0.26 27.68
CA LEU A 384 -0.21 -0.49 26.98
C LEU A 384 0.44 0.83 26.55
N LEU A 385 -0.35 1.71 25.94
CA LEU A 385 0.14 3.00 25.46
C LEU A 385 0.75 3.82 26.60
N PHE A 386 0.07 3.95 27.74
CA PHE A 386 0.59 4.69 28.87
C PHE A 386 1.84 4.06 29.49
N ASN A 387 1.87 2.73 29.61
CA ASN A 387 3.07 2.05 30.11
C ASN A 387 4.26 2.26 29.16
N ALA A 388 4.03 2.21 27.83
CA ALA A 388 5.07 2.49 26.84
C ALA A 388 5.59 3.93 26.94
N LEU A 389 4.69 4.93 27.09
CA LEU A 389 5.07 6.33 27.24
C LEU A 389 5.86 6.58 28.53
N LYS A 390 5.45 5.98 29.65
CA LYS A 390 6.20 6.03 30.93
C LYS A 390 7.60 5.46 30.79
N THR A 391 7.71 4.26 30.19
CA THR A 391 9.01 3.62 29.96
C THR A 391 9.93 4.47 29.10
N LEU A 392 9.40 5.03 27.99
CA LEU A 392 10.16 5.93 27.10
C LEU A 392 10.58 7.25 27.76
N ALA A 393 9.77 7.75 28.70
CA ALA A 393 10.07 8.92 29.52
C ALA A 393 10.93 8.59 30.76
N ARG A 394 11.27 7.31 30.97
CA ARG A 394 12.03 6.82 32.16
C ARG A 394 11.37 7.15 33.47
N MET A 395 10.05 7.05 33.54
CA MET A 395 9.25 7.25 34.74
C MET A 395 9.07 5.92 35.49
N ASP A 396 8.84 6.02 36.78
CA ASP A 396 8.51 4.87 37.64
C ASP A 396 7.09 4.34 37.30
N ASP A 397 6.88 3.06 37.49
CA ASP A 397 5.62 2.38 37.16
C ASP A 397 4.40 2.91 37.95
N ASP A 398 4.60 3.44 39.14
CA ASP A 398 3.57 3.98 40.04
C ASP A 398 3.11 5.40 39.65
N VAL A 399 3.83 6.08 38.79
CA VAL A 399 3.43 7.42 38.29
C VAL A 399 2.09 7.32 37.57
N GLN A 400 1.11 8.10 38.02
CA GLN A 400 -0.21 8.22 37.43
C GLN A 400 -0.23 9.39 36.48
N LEU A 401 -0.23 9.13 35.15
CA LEU A 401 -0.28 10.17 34.12
C LEU A 401 -1.64 10.89 34.07
N ILE A 402 -2.70 10.22 34.53
CA ILE A 402 -4.06 10.78 34.62
C ILE A 402 -4.64 10.37 35.96
N SER A 403 -5.08 11.34 36.75
CA SER A 403 -5.70 11.06 38.04
C SER A 403 -7.10 10.42 37.90
N ARG A 404 -7.51 9.62 38.88
CA ARG A 404 -8.86 9.05 38.92
C ARG A 404 -9.95 10.11 38.86
N GLY A 405 -9.74 11.28 39.47
CA GLY A 405 -10.64 12.41 39.45
C GLY A 405 -10.91 12.98 38.06
N ILE A 406 -10.05 12.70 37.07
CA ILE A 406 -10.26 13.06 35.65
C ILE A 406 -10.89 11.87 34.89
N LEU A 407 -10.48 10.65 35.19
CA LEU A 407 -10.97 9.46 34.49
C LEU A 407 -12.43 9.13 34.82
N GLU A 408 -12.82 9.20 36.10
CA GLU A 408 -14.18 8.86 36.55
C GLU A 408 -15.27 9.76 35.90
N PRO A 409 -15.15 11.07 35.82
CA PRO A 409 -16.12 11.91 35.11
C PRO A 409 -16.27 11.55 33.62
N ILE A 410 -15.17 11.14 32.94
CA ILE A 410 -15.21 10.70 31.54
C ILE A 410 -15.99 9.39 31.44
N GLN A 411 -15.78 8.45 32.39
CA GLN A 411 -16.51 7.19 32.43
C GLN A 411 -18.01 7.42 32.65
N HIS A 412 -18.38 8.31 33.57
CA HIS A 412 -19.78 8.69 33.80
C HIS A 412 -20.41 9.34 32.56
N LEU A 413 -19.71 10.26 31.92
CA LEU A 413 -20.17 10.84 30.65
C LEU A 413 -20.45 9.74 29.62
N LYS A 414 -19.52 8.78 29.47
CA LYS A 414 -19.66 7.66 28.52
C LYS A 414 -20.86 6.79 28.79
N THR A 415 -21.05 6.38 30.05
CA THR A 415 -22.09 5.41 30.43
C THR A 415 -23.45 6.06 30.62
N ASP A 416 -23.50 7.14 31.38
CA ASP A 416 -24.76 7.69 31.88
C ASP A 416 -25.42 8.63 30.87
N HIS A 417 -24.60 9.33 30.04
CA HIS A 417 -25.10 10.33 29.10
C HIS A 417 -25.00 9.89 27.63
N LEU A 418 -23.92 9.16 27.24
CA LEU A 418 -23.73 8.72 25.85
C LEU A 418 -24.20 7.29 25.60
N GLY A 419 -24.68 6.58 26.65
CA GLY A 419 -25.27 5.25 26.56
C GLY A 419 -24.28 4.14 26.21
N ASN A 420 -22.97 4.37 26.39
CA ASN A 420 -21.96 3.37 26.14
C ASN A 420 -21.97 2.30 27.25
N ARG A 421 -21.96 1.02 26.86
CA ARG A 421 -21.93 -0.09 27.85
C ARG A 421 -20.54 -0.35 28.44
N ASN A 422 -19.48 0.15 27.80
CA ASN A 422 -18.12 -0.03 28.26
C ASN A 422 -17.58 1.25 28.91
N PRO A 423 -17.38 1.29 30.24
CA PRO A 423 -16.86 2.48 30.91
C PRO A 423 -15.38 2.73 30.63
N ARG A 424 -14.61 1.71 30.22
CA ARG A 424 -13.15 1.82 29.98
C ARG A 424 -12.84 2.79 28.87
N LEU A 425 -11.80 3.60 29.04
CA LEU A 425 -11.35 4.54 28.03
C LEU A 425 -10.65 3.81 26.88
N HIS A 426 -11.06 4.17 25.65
CA HIS A 426 -10.34 3.86 24.42
C HIS A 426 -9.08 4.73 24.29
N THR A 427 -8.20 4.38 23.39
CA THR A 427 -6.91 5.08 23.22
C THR A 427 -7.04 6.55 22.86
N ASP A 428 -8.04 6.95 22.07
CA ASP A 428 -8.30 8.35 21.74
C ASP A 428 -8.80 9.14 22.95
N GLU A 429 -9.74 8.60 23.70
CA GLU A 429 -10.25 9.23 24.93
C GLU A 429 -9.12 9.37 25.97
N ALA A 430 -8.30 8.34 26.11
CA ALA A 430 -7.15 8.35 27.01
C ALA A 430 -6.10 9.39 26.59
N LEU A 431 -5.80 9.53 25.31
CA LEU A 431 -4.86 10.55 24.80
C LEU A 431 -5.41 11.97 24.95
N ILE A 432 -6.72 12.20 24.76
CA ILE A 432 -7.35 13.49 25.01
C ILE A 432 -7.23 13.84 26.51
N ALA A 433 -7.55 12.91 27.41
CA ALA A 433 -7.41 13.12 28.82
C ALA A 433 -5.96 13.41 29.23
N LEU A 434 -4.99 12.67 28.66
CA LEU A 434 -3.56 12.92 28.88
C LEU A 434 -3.13 14.31 28.39
N SER A 435 -3.62 14.75 27.23
CA SER A 435 -3.30 16.07 26.68
C SER A 435 -3.83 17.21 27.54
N ILE A 436 -4.96 17.02 28.22
CA ILE A 436 -5.49 17.99 29.19
C ILE A 436 -4.61 18.01 30.45
N CYS A 437 -4.22 16.84 30.96
CA CYS A 437 -3.33 16.76 32.14
C CYS A 437 -1.97 17.42 31.86
N ALA A 438 -1.42 17.25 30.67
CA ALA A 438 -0.13 17.81 30.24
C ALA A 438 -0.07 19.36 30.34
N THR A 439 -1.21 20.03 30.44
CA THR A 439 -1.25 21.48 30.63
C THR A 439 -0.85 21.93 32.07
N THR A 440 -0.85 21.01 33.04
CA THR A 440 -0.63 21.29 34.45
C THR A 440 0.24 20.28 35.19
N ASP A 441 0.60 19.15 34.54
CA ASP A 441 1.39 18.08 35.11
C ASP A 441 2.59 17.78 34.19
N GLU A 442 3.79 17.99 34.71
CA GLU A 442 5.07 17.81 34.00
C GLU A 442 5.26 16.35 33.55
N ASN A 443 4.81 15.36 34.32
CA ASN A 443 4.91 13.95 33.93
C ASN A 443 4.01 13.64 32.72
N ALA A 444 2.80 14.19 32.71
CA ALA A 444 1.89 14.04 31.57
C ALA A 444 2.45 14.72 30.31
N GLU A 445 3.09 15.89 30.43
CA GLU A 445 3.77 16.57 29.34
C GLU A 445 4.93 15.77 28.78
N LEU A 446 5.83 15.29 29.64
CA LEU A 446 6.96 14.45 29.26
C LEU A 446 6.51 13.14 28.57
N ALA A 447 5.40 12.54 29.04
CA ALA A 447 4.83 11.36 28.40
C ALA A 447 4.31 11.68 26.99
N MET A 448 3.61 12.81 26.79
CA MET A 448 3.10 13.23 25.49
C MET A 448 4.24 13.44 24.46
N GLU A 449 5.38 13.97 24.87
CA GLU A 449 6.55 14.14 24.00
C GLU A 449 7.08 12.82 23.43
N GLN A 450 6.83 11.69 24.11
CA GLN A 450 7.30 10.37 23.66
C GLN A 450 6.46 9.77 22.54
N LEU A 451 5.29 10.30 22.21
CA LEU A 451 4.37 9.72 21.22
C LEU A 451 5.02 9.48 19.86
N SER A 452 5.89 10.39 19.43
CA SER A 452 6.60 10.25 18.13
C SER A 452 7.55 9.06 18.07
N LYS A 453 8.07 8.59 19.22
CA LYS A 453 8.97 7.45 19.31
C LYS A 453 8.27 6.09 19.12
N LEU A 454 6.95 6.06 19.19
CA LEU A 454 6.17 4.84 18.95
C LEU A 454 6.09 4.45 17.48
N ARG A 455 6.46 5.34 16.56
CA ARG A 455 6.43 5.06 15.13
C ARG A 455 7.35 3.89 14.79
N GLY A 456 6.80 2.88 14.10
CA GLY A 456 7.52 1.67 13.71
C GLY A 456 7.62 0.59 14.79
N CYS A 457 7.18 0.86 16.02
CA CYS A 457 7.14 -0.14 17.08
C CYS A 457 6.18 -1.29 16.73
N GLU A 458 6.57 -2.52 17.08
CA GLU A 458 5.75 -3.71 16.89
C GLU A 458 4.81 -3.89 18.08
N VAL A 459 3.52 -4.13 17.81
CA VAL A 459 2.48 -4.33 18.83
C VAL A 459 1.68 -5.58 18.54
N HIS A 460 1.34 -6.32 19.58
CA HIS A 460 0.38 -7.42 19.49
C HIS A 460 -0.65 -7.34 20.61
N SER A 461 -1.92 -7.56 20.26
CA SER A 461 -3.04 -7.64 21.20
C SER A 461 -3.59 -9.07 21.28
N SER A 462 -3.89 -9.53 22.48
CA SER A 462 -4.51 -10.86 22.72
C SER A 462 -5.98 -10.94 22.26
N VAL A 463 -6.54 -9.85 21.76
CA VAL A 463 -7.92 -9.78 21.24
C VAL A 463 -8.01 -8.80 20.07
N ILE A 464 -9.01 -8.96 19.22
CA ILE A 464 -9.36 -7.98 18.18
C ILE A 464 -9.69 -6.65 18.86
N LEU A 465 -9.01 -5.59 18.43
CA LEU A 465 -9.23 -4.25 18.94
C LEU A 465 -10.48 -3.59 18.34
N SER A 466 -10.97 -2.56 19.02
CA SER A 466 -12.01 -1.68 18.46
C SER A 466 -11.46 -0.90 17.26
N ALA A 467 -12.36 -0.50 16.35
CA ALA A 467 -11.97 0.35 15.20
C ALA A 467 -11.31 1.67 15.64
N VAL A 468 -11.69 2.19 16.80
CA VAL A 468 -11.10 3.41 17.38
C VAL A 468 -9.66 3.17 17.77
N ASP A 469 -9.39 2.11 18.53
CA ASP A 469 -8.03 1.75 18.99
C ASP A 469 -7.11 1.42 17.80
N GLU A 470 -7.60 0.63 16.83
CA GLU A 470 -6.85 0.34 15.58
C GLU A 470 -6.49 1.61 14.82
N LYS A 471 -7.42 2.58 14.73
CA LYS A 471 -7.19 3.85 14.04
C LYS A 471 -6.14 4.71 14.74
N VAL A 472 -6.14 4.74 16.08
CA VAL A 472 -5.13 5.48 16.86
C VAL A 472 -3.75 4.88 16.65
N PHE A 473 -3.57 3.57 16.83
CA PHE A 473 -2.29 2.92 16.59
C PHE A 473 -1.79 3.11 15.16
N ARG A 474 -2.66 3.03 14.17
CA ARG A 474 -2.31 3.32 12.76
C ARG A 474 -1.81 4.76 12.58
N ARG A 475 -2.45 5.75 13.21
CA ARG A 475 -2.02 7.16 13.15
C ARG A 475 -0.70 7.42 13.86
N LEU A 476 -0.44 6.71 14.94
CA LEU A 476 0.84 6.73 15.64
C LEU A 476 1.95 6.04 14.84
N GLY A 477 1.60 5.33 13.74
CA GLY A 477 2.55 4.62 12.90
C GLY A 477 3.05 3.32 13.50
N VAL A 478 2.29 2.72 14.41
CA VAL A 478 2.59 1.45 15.08
C VAL A 478 2.20 0.27 14.19
N ASN A 479 3.00 -0.78 14.18
CA ASN A 479 2.77 -2.03 13.46
C ASN A 479 1.93 -3.00 14.33
N LEU A 480 0.61 -2.85 14.29
CA LEU A 480 -0.33 -3.61 15.11
C LEU A 480 -0.67 -4.98 14.49
N THR A 481 -0.72 -6.01 15.34
CA THR A 481 -1.36 -7.30 15.09
C THR A 481 -2.27 -7.69 16.26
N CYS A 482 -3.26 -8.56 16.00
CA CYS A 482 -4.21 -9.01 17.02
C CYS A 482 -4.45 -10.52 16.88
N GLU A 483 -4.72 -11.20 18.01
CA GLU A 483 -5.32 -12.53 17.97
C GLU A 483 -6.75 -12.46 17.41
N PRO A 484 -7.20 -13.46 16.63
CA PRO A 484 -8.54 -13.48 16.03
C PRO A 484 -9.64 -13.84 17.04
N VAL A 485 -9.61 -13.22 18.21
CA VAL A 485 -10.50 -13.48 19.35
C VAL A 485 -11.22 -12.21 19.75
N TYR A 486 -12.55 -12.26 19.88
CA TYR A 486 -13.31 -11.14 20.41
C TYR A 486 -13.24 -11.05 21.95
N GLN A 487 -13.21 -9.83 22.47
CA GLN A 487 -13.12 -9.58 23.92
C GLN A 487 -14.36 -10.08 24.68
N SER A 488 -15.53 -10.16 24.06
CA SER A 488 -16.78 -10.68 24.65
C SER A 488 -17.57 -11.47 23.62
N LYS A 489 -18.41 -12.44 24.08
CA LYS A 489 -19.29 -13.24 23.22
C LYS A 489 -20.38 -12.42 22.48
N ASN A 490 -20.56 -11.14 22.83
CA ASN A 490 -21.62 -10.27 22.27
C ASN A 490 -21.23 -9.54 20.97
N HIS A 491 -20.03 -9.74 20.44
CA HIS A 491 -19.57 -9.17 19.15
C HIS A 491 -19.63 -10.16 17.98
N SER A 492 -20.34 -11.30 18.16
CA SER A 492 -20.54 -12.31 17.11
C SER A 492 -21.88 -12.16 16.39
N LYS A 493 -22.30 -10.91 16.09
CA LYS A 493 -23.44 -10.64 15.18
C LYS A 493 -23.11 -9.53 14.22
#